data_93de99c56ea9355258983d748669b413
#
_entry.id   93de99c56ea9355258983d748669b413
#
_cell.length_a   1.000
_cell.length_b   1.000
_cell.length_c   1.000
_cell.angle_alpha   90.00
_cell.angle_beta   90.00
_cell.angle_gamma   90.00
#
_symmetry.space_group_name_H-M   'P 1'
#
loop_
_entity.id
_entity.type
_entity.pdbx_description
1 polymer ?
#
loop_
_entity_poly.entity_id
_entity_poly.type
_entity_poly.pdbx_seq_one_letter_code
_entity_poly.pdbx_strand_id
1 'polypeptide(L)'
;YYVFDENMIDRLPRDDVQKKALRFMLCKGEYTNLETKSQFSVNLATGKGKTYLTIATILYYGIRGIVIASRVGWLEQWRDRTLEYTNMDSKGVYMISGSKNISRLMGMTPKQLARIRIFLVTHDTLRNYAEEHGWETIGDLFTRLGIGIKIYDEAHLDFQNLCMIDYFTNVWRTYYLTATPGKSNDDENKIYKLSFKNVPSIDLFDENNDPHTKYIAVFFNSKPTPGQISSCKNKYGLDRNKYTDYVIDQPEFHK
;
A
#
# COMPACT_ATOMS: atom_id res chain seq x y z
N TYR A 1 3.26 16.98 -20.26
CA TYR A 1 3.54 17.38 -18.88
C TYR A 1 2.34 18.17 -18.36
N TYR A 2 1.65 17.64 -17.35
CA TYR A 2 0.67 18.43 -16.67
C TYR A 2 1.39 19.21 -15.58
N VAL A 3 1.29 20.51 -15.61
CA VAL A 3 1.72 21.36 -14.51
C VAL A 3 0.83 21.04 -13.34
N PHE A 4 1.44 20.75 -12.21
CA PHE A 4 0.73 20.60 -10.95
C PHE A 4 0.04 21.93 -10.64
N ASP A 5 -1.27 21.92 -10.58
CA ASP A 5 -2.04 23.04 -10.05
C ASP A 5 -2.05 22.87 -8.52
N GLU A 6 -1.45 23.82 -7.80
CA GLU A 6 -1.45 23.83 -6.33
C GLU A 6 -2.88 23.83 -5.75
N ASN A 7 -3.86 24.24 -6.55
CA ASN A 7 -5.28 24.21 -6.21
C ASN A 7 -5.91 22.81 -6.32
N MET A 8 -5.17 21.78 -6.79
CA MET A 8 -5.70 20.41 -6.86
C MET A 8 -5.81 19.72 -5.51
N ILE A 9 -5.21 20.24 -4.46
CA ILE A 9 -5.32 19.69 -3.11
C ILE A 9 -6.17 20.64 -2.27
N ASP A 10 -7.37 20.23 -1.99
CA ASP A 10 -8.34 21.01 -1.21
C ASP A 10 -7.98 21.10 0.29
N ARG A 11 -6.93 20.41 0.73
CA ARG A 11 -6.55 20.34 2.14
C ARG A 11 -5.05 20.51 2.34
N LEU A 12 -4.71 21.35 3.31
CA LEU A 12 -3.34 21.48 3.84
C LEU A 12 -3.01 20.34 4.81
N PRO A 13 -1.71 20.05 5.05
CA PRO A 13 -1.30 19.13 6.10
C PRO A 13 -1.95 19.51 7.44
N ARG A 14 -2.58 18.53 8.09
CA ARG A 14 -3.38 18.74 9.31
C ARG A 14 -2.54 19.14 10.52
N ASP A 15 -1.34 18.57 10.65
CA ASP A 15 -0.48 18.71 11.82
C ASP A 15 1.01 18.69 11.42
N ASP A 16 1.89 18.90 12.40
CA ASP A 16 3.33 18.95 12.15
C ASP A 16 3.92 17.58 11.76
N VAL A 17 3.28 16.48 12.19
CA VAL A 17 3.66 15.12 11.78
C VAL A 17 3.47 14.95 10.27
N GLN A 18 2.30 15.34 9.76
CA GLN A 18 2.03 15.31 8.32
C GLN A 18 2.94 16.27 7.54
N LYS A 19 3.19 17.47 8.07
CA LYS A 19 4.12 18.44 7.44
C LYS A 19 5.52 17.84 7.32
N LYS A 20 6.02 17.22 8.39
CA LYS A 20 7.34 16.60 8.42
C LYS A 20 7.43 15.42 7.44
N ALA A 21 6.42 14.52 7.46
CA ALA A 21 6.34 13.42 6.51
C ALA A 21 6.30 13.90 5.06
N LEU A 22 5.50 14.94 4.77
CA LEU A 22 5.40 15.50 3.42
C LEU A 22 6.74 16.11 2.96
N ARG A 23 7.44 16.87 3.81
CA ARG A 23 8.78 17.39 3.52
C ARG A 23 9.77 16.28 3.18
N PHE A 24 9.74 15.17 3.95
CA PHE A 24 10.56 14.00 3.69
C PHE A 24 10.24 13.39 2.31
N MET A 25 8.98 13.13 2.00
CA MET A 25 8.55 12.54 0.73
C MET A 25 8.86 13.46 -0.47
N LEU A 26 8.83 14.76 -0.27
CA LEU A 26 9.16 15.76 -1.29
C LEU A 26 10.64 16.15 -1.32
N CYS A 27 11.47 15.58 -0.46
CA CYS A 27 12.89 15.93 -0.30
C CYS A 27 13.09 17.44 -0.08
N LYS A 28 12.30 18.05 0.80
CA LYS A 28 12.35 19.50 1.09
C LYS A 28 12.89 19.81 2.48
N GLY A 29 13.36 21.03 2.66
CA GLY A 29 13.90 21.48 3.94
C GLY A 29 15.13 20.67 4.34
N GLU A 30 15.10 20.07 5.51
CA GLU A 30 16.18 19.22 6.06
C GLU A 30 16.45 17.93 5.26
N TYR A 31 15.60 17.58 4.30
CA TYR A 31 15.67 16.35 3.51
C TYR A 31 16.15 16.56 2.06
N THR A 32 16.66 17.73 1.69
CA THR A 32 17.14 18.05 0.33
C THR A 32 18.28 17.14 -0.13
N ASN A 33 19.08 16.63 0.80
CA ASN A 33 20.14 15.66 0.51
C ASN A 33 19.62 14.30 -0.01
N LEU A 34 18.31 14.04 0.10
CA LEU A 34 17.66 12.82 -0.38
C LEU A 34 17.14 12.92 -1.80
N GLU A 35 17.28 14.06 -2.46
CA GLU A 35 16.68 14.33 -3.79
C GLU A 35 17.13 13.33 -4.88
N THR A 36 18.34 12.80 -4.76
CA THR A 36 18.90 11.80 -5.69
C THR A 36 18.45 10.36 -5.38
N LYS A 37 17.75 10.14 -4.28
CA LYS A 37 17.27 8.81 -3.90
C LYS A 37 15.98 8.47 -4.65
N SER A 38 15.85 7.18 -5.00
CA SER A 38 14.68 6.64 -5.71
C SER A 38 13.72 5.85 -4.81
N GLN A 39 14.13 5.53 -3.59
CA GLN A 39 13.34 4.70 -2.66
C GLN A 39 13.23 5.39 -1.30
N PHE A 40 12.06 5.31 -0.68
CA PHE A 40 11.75 5.95 0.60
C PHE A 40 10.83 5.06 1.44
N SER A 41 11.11 4.95 2.73
CA SER A 41 10.23 4.27 3.69
C SER A 41 9.57 5.29 4.62
N VAL A 42 8.25 5.20 4.75
CA VAL A 42 7.47 6.11 5.60
C VAL A 42 6.70 5.30 6.62
N ASN A 43 7.16 5.34 7.86
CA ASN A 43 6.54 4.67 8.98
C ASN A 43 5.62 5.65 9.69
N LEU A 44 4.33 5.44 9.56
CA LEU A 44 3.30 6.33 10.07
C LEU A 44 2.13 5.51 10.60
N ALA A 45 1.69 5.79 11.81
CA ALA A 45 0.57 5.10 12.43
C ALA A 45 -0.70 5.18 11.59
N THR A 46 -1.60 4.21 11.77
CA THR A 46 -2.90 4.20 11.11
C THR A 46 -3.69 5.46 11.44
N GLY A 47 -4.42 6.02 10.48
CA GLY A 47 -5.19 7.26 10.66
C GLY A 47 -4.38 8.56 10.63
N LYS A 48 -3.06 8.51 10.56
CA LYS A 48 -2.20 9.71 10.50
C LYS A 48 -2.06 10.31 9.10
N GLY A 49 -2.77 9.78 8.09
CA GLY A 49 -2.91 10.41 6.78
C GLY A 49 -1.96 9.93 5.70
N LYS A 50 -1.50 8.67 5.74
CA LYS A 50 -0.69 8.05 4.67
C LYS A 50 -1.26 8.33 3.28
N THR A 51 -2.57 8.12 3.12
CA THR A 51 -3.29 8.36 1.85
C THR A 51 -3.16 9.81 1.38
N TYR A 52 -3.41 10.78 2.27
CA TYR A 52 -3.26 12.20 1.95
C TYR A 52 -1.85 12.55 1.50
N LEU A 53 -0.84 12.13 2.27
CA LEU A 53 0.58 12.41 1.97
C LEU A 53 0.99 11.87 0.61
N THR A 54 0.54 10.67 0.27
CA THR A 54 0.82 10.03 -1.00
C THR A 54 0.17 10.76 -2.17
N ILE A 55 -1.12 11.09 -2.07
CA ILE A 55 -1.84 11.85 -3.09
C ILE A 55 -1.15 13.19 -3.30
N ALA A 56 -0.86 13.91 -2.22
CA ALA A 56 -0.14 15.18 -2.25
C ALA A 56 1.21 15.05 -2.95
N THR A 57 1.96 13.97 -2.69
CA THR A 57 3.27 13.73 -3.31
C THR A 57 3.15 13.45 -4.81
N ILE A 58 2.22 12.59 -5.23
CA ILE A 58 1.98 12.29 -6.65
C ILE A 58 1.61 13.57 -7.41
N LEU A 59 0.69 14.35 -6.84
CA LEU A 59 0.21 15.58 -7.47
C LEU A 59 1.28 16.66 -7.51
N TYR A 60 2.06 16.82 -6.43
CA TYR A 60 3.16 17.79 -6.36
C TYR A 60 4.18 17.57 -7.48
N TYR A 61 4.57 16.31 -7.72
CA TYR A 61 5.53 16.02 -8.81
C TYR A 61 4.89 16.04 -10.20
N GLY A 62 3.56 16.06 -10.31
CA GLY A 62 2.86 16.01 -11.59
C GLY A 62 3.12 14.75 -12.41
N ILE A 63 3.62 13.69 -11.77
CA ILE A 63 4.00 12.42 -12.38
C ILE A 63 2.92 11.39 -12.07
N ARG A 64 2.64 10.48 -13.01
CA ARG A 64 1.67 9.41 -12.80
C ARG A 64 2.12 8.48 -11.69
N GLY A 65 1.21 8.21 -10.77
CA GLY A 65 1.42 7.29 -9.67
C GLY A 65 0.65 5.99 -9.82
N ILE A 66 1.19 4.92 -9.21
CA ILE A 66 0.48 3.67 -8.97
C ILE A 66 0.52 3.34 -7.49
N VAL A 67 -0.64 3.02 -6.92
CA VAL A 67 -0.76 2.52 -5.55
C VAL A 67 -1.03 1.03 -5.60
N ILE A 68 -0.21 0.28 -4.90
CA ILE A 68 -0.27 -1.18 -4.80
C ILE A 68 -0.63 -1.53 -3.36
N ALA A 69 -1.76 -2.21 -3.17
CA ALA A 69 -2.27 -2.62 -1.86
C ALA A 69 -2.63 -4.10 -1.84
N SER A 70 -2.80 -4.67 -0.65
CA SER A 70 -3.09 -6.10 -0.49
C SER A 70 -4.57 -6.44 -0.72
N ARG A 71 -5.49 -5.48 -0.60
CA ARG A 71 -6.94 -5.74 -0.65
C ARG A 71 -7.68 -4.74 -1.53
N VAL A 72 -8.68 -5.25 -2.27
CA VAL A 72 -9.55 -4.42 -3.14
C VAL A 72 -10.28 -3.34 -2.35
N GLY A 73 -10.83 -3.64 -1.17
CA GLY A 73 -11.53 -2.65 -0.34
C GLY A 73 -10.64 -1.48 0.10
N TRP A 74 -9.32 -1.67 0.21
CA TRP A 74 -8.39 -0.57 0.45
C TRP A 74 -8.23 0.32 -0.78
N LEU A 75 -8.21 -0.27 -1.98
CA LEU A 75 -8.16 0.50 -3.24
C LEU A 75 -9.40 1.37 -3.41
N GLU A 76 -10.58 0.89 -3.01
CA GLU A 76 -11.82 1.68 -3.02
C GLU A 76 -11.70 2.89 -2.09
N GLN A 77 -11.18 2.70 -0.87
CA GLN A 77 -10.89 3.79 0.05
C GLN A 77 -9.88 4.78 -0.54
N TRP A 78 -8.84 4.29 -1.22
CA TRP A 78 -7.86 5.14 -1.91
C TRP A 78 -8.52 5.98 -3.00
N ARG A 79 -9.39 5.38 -3.83
CA ARG A 79 -10.15 6.10 -4.85
C ARG A 79 -11.01 7.19 -4.24
N ASP A 80 -11.81 6.85 -3.25
CA ASP A 80 -12.77 7.77 -2.63
C ASP A 80 -12.05 8.93 -1.94
N ARG A 81 -10.94 8.65 -1.23
CA ARG A 81 -10.10 9.69 -0.63
C ARG A 81 -9.40 10.57 -1.67
N THR A 82 -8.98 10.00 -2.80
CA THR A 82 -8.39 10.79 -3.88
C THR A 82 -9.40 11.79 -4.42
N LEU A 83 -10.63 11.38 -4.67
CA LEU A 83 -11.70 12.26 -5.15
C LEU A 83 -12.16 13.26 -4.08
N GLU A 84 -12.10 12.90 -2.81
CA GLU A 84 -12.41 13.80 -1.68
C GLU A 84 -11.36 14.90 -1.50
N TYR A 85 -10.07 14.56 -1.64
CA TYR A 85 -8.97 15.48 -1.33
C TYR A 85 -8.54 16.36 -2.51
N THR A 86 -9.04 16.05 -3.70
CA THR A 86 -8.65 16.74 -4.93
C THR A 86 -9.87 17.16 -5.73
N ASN A 87 -9.71 18.12 -6.64
CA ASN A 87 -10.71 18.42 -7.66
C ASN A 87 -10.59 17.53 -8.91
N MET A 88 -9.91 16.38 -8.77
CA MET A 88 -9.70 15.45 -9.87
C MET A 88 -11.02 14.83 -10.33
N ASP A 89 -11.24 14.78 -11.65
CA ASP A 89 -12.34 14.00 -12.23
C ASP A 89 -12.14 12.50 -11.91
N SER A 90 -13.25 11.79 -11.71
CA SER A 90 -13.25 10.33 -11.47
C SER A 90 -12.49 9.53 -12.53
N LYS A 91 -12.36 10.06 -13.74
CA LYS A 91 -11.54 9.49 -14.83
C LYS A 91 -10.04 9.65 -14.59
N GLY A 92 -9.62 10.48 -13.64
CA GLY A 92 -8.23 10.65 -13.26
C GLY A 92 -7.69 9.52 -12.38
N VAL A 93 -8.58 8.71 -11.80
CA VAL A 93 -8.23 7.54 -10.97
C VAL A 93 -8.74 6.28 -11.66
N TYR A 94 -7.86 5.29 -11.84
CA TYR A 94 -8.21 4.05 -12.51
C TYR A 94 -7.89 2.84 -11.62
N MET A 95 -8.92 2.05 -11.29
CA MET A 95 -8.75 0.80 -10.55
C MET A 95 -8.51 -0.35 -11.54
N ILE A 96 -7.38 -1.03 -11.38
CA ILE A 96 -7.02 -2.20 -12.18
C ILE A 96 -7.52 -3.45 -11.42
N SER A 97 -8.53 -4.11 -11.96
CA SER A 97 -9.14 -5.30 -11.38
C SER A 97 -9.03 -6.47 -12.33
N GLY A 98 -8.06 -7.38 -12.04
CA GLY A 98 -7.79 -8.61 -12.79
C GLY A 98 -7.10 -8.41 -14.16
N SER A 99 -6.61 -9.53 -14.72
CA SER A 99 -5.82 -9.58 -15.96
C SER A 99 -6.52 -8.93 -17.16
N LYS A 100 -7.84 -9.06 -17.27
CA LYS A 100 -8.61 -8.44 -18.38
C LYS A 100 -8.51 -6.93 -18.39
N ASN A 101 -8.46 -6.29 -17.22
CA ASN A 101 -8.29 -4.84 -17.12
C ASN A 101 -6.89 -4.40 -17.54
N ILE A 102 -5.86 -5.19 -17.23
CA ILE A 102 -4.50 -4.93 -17.68
C ILE A 102 -4.43 -5.03 -19.21
N SER A 103 -4.97 -6.08 -19.81
CA SER A 103 -5.02 -6.23 -21.26
C SER A 103 -5.74 -5.05 -21.95
N ARG A 104 -6.84 -4.56 -21.32
CA ARG A 104 -7.54 -3.37 -21.82
C ARG A 104 -6.67 -2.11 -21.74
N LEU A 105 -5.94 -1.89 -20.64
CA LEU A 105 -5.03 -0.76 -20.50
C LEU A 105 -3.91 -0.79 -21.53
N MET A 106 -3.36 -1.96 -21.81
CA MET A 106 -2.33 -2.14 -22.84
C MET A 106 -2.83 -1.73 -24.24
N GLY A 107 -4.13 -1.91 -24.52
CA GLY A 107 -4.77 -1.50 -25.78
C GLY A 107 -5.22 -0.04 -25.85
N MET A 108 -5.20 0.71 -24.75
CA MET A 108 -5.63 2.12 -24.73
C MET A 108 -4.70 3.02 -25.53
N THR A 109 -5.27 4.02 -26.19
CA THR A 109 -4.48 5.05 -26.88
C THR A 109 -3.78 5.97 -25.87
N PRO A 110 -2.65 6.63 -26.24
CA PRO A 110 -1.99 7.62 -25.38
C PRO A 110 -2.94 8.72 -24.89
N LYS A 111 -3.91 9.14 -25.74
CA LYS A 111 -4.90 10.15 -25.39
C LYS A 111 -5.85 9.70 -24.29
N GLN A 112 -6.24 8.42 -24.30
CA GLN A 112 -7.08 7.83 -23.25
C GLN A 112 -6.30 7.71 -21.94
N LEU A 113 -5.07 7.21 -21.99
CA LEU A 113 -4.18 7.11 -20.84
C LEU A 113 -3.81 8.48 -20.26
N ALA A 114 -3.74 9.54 -21.10
CA ALA A 114 -3.36 10.88 -20.66
C ALA A 114 -4.25 11.46 -19.56
N ARG A 115 -5.49 11.00 -19.45
CA ARG A 115 -6.45 11.47 -18.44
C ARG A 115 -6.23 10.85 -17.07
N ILE A 116 -5.58 9.68 -17.01
CA ILE A 116 -5.40 8.93 -15.77
C ILE A 116 -4.13 9.42 -15.08
N ARG A 117 -4.25 9.76 -13.80
CA ARG A 117 -3.16 10.25 -12.95
C ARG A 117 -2.70 9.23 -11.94
N ILE A 118 -3.66 8.53 -11.35
CA ILE A 118 -3.43 7.55 -10.29
C ILE A 118 -4.03 6.22 -10.72
N PHE A 119 -3.19 5.20 -10.71
CA PHE A 119 -3.61 3.82 -10.88
C PHE A 119 -3.65 3.14 -9.52
N LEU A 120 -4.65 2.31 -9.31
CA LEU A 120 -4.84 1.53 -8.09
C LEU A 120 -4.89 0.06 -8.46
N VAL A 121 -4.09 -0.78 -7.81
CA VAL A 121 -3.99 -2.21 -8.13
C VAL A 121 -3.67 -3.02 -6.87
N THR A 122 -4.07 -4.29 -6.83
CA THR A 122 -3.63 -5.21 -5.78
C THR A 122 -2.37 -5.97 -6.20
N HIS A 123 -1.55 -6.39 -5.21
CA HIS A 123 -0.43 -7.30 -5.42
C HIS A 123 -0.87 -8.55 -6.19
N ASP A 124 -2.00 -9.16 -5.80
CA ASP A 124 -2.53 -10.36 -6.44
C ASP A 124 -2.90 -10.15 -7.91
N THR A 125 -3.43 -8.98 -8.27
CA THR A 125 -3.75 -8.68 -9.68
C THR A 125 -2.50 -8.65 -10.53
N LEU A 126 -1.42 -8.03 -10.05
CA LEU A 126 -0.14 -7.98 -10.77
C LEU A 126 0.52 -9.36 -10.82
N ARG A 127 0.54 -10.08 -9.69
CA ARG A 127 1.09 -11.43 -9.61
C ARG A 127 0.37 -12.38 -10.58
N ASN A 128 -0.96 -12.46 -10.52
CA ASN A 128 -1.73 -13.36 -11.37
C ASN A 128 -1.51 -13.03 -12.86
N TYR A 129 -1.42 -11.77 -13.22
CA TYR A 129 -1.10 -11.38 -14.59
C TYR A 129 0.33 -11.81 -14.99
N ALA A 130 1.29 -11.65 -14.09
CA ALA A 130 2.67 -12.09 -14.32
C ALA A 130 2.80 -13.62 -14.42
N GLU A 131 2.04 -14.37 -13.63
CA GLU A 131 1.99 -15.84 -13.70
C GLU A 131 1.40 -16.34 -15.03
N GLU A 132 0.44 -15.60 -15.62
CA GLU A 132 -0.16 -15.92 -16.92
C GLU A 132 0.72 -15.51 -18.10
N HIS A 133 1.48 -14.40 -18.01
CA HIS A 133 2.13 -13.76 -19.17
C HIS A 133 3.63 -13.53 -19.01
N GLY A 134 4.22 -13.87 -17.88
CA GLY A 134 5.62 -13.59 -17.54
C GLY A 134 5.78 -12.29 -16.74
N TRP A 135 6.76 -12.25 -15.83
CA TRP A 135 7.01 -11.11 -14.94
C TRP A 135 7.49 -9.86 -15.70
N GLU A 136 8.15 -10.02 -16.83
CA GLU A 136 8.62 -8.93 -17.69
C GLU A 136 7.46 -8.04 -18.17
N THR A 137 6.28 -8.64 -18.35
CA THR A 137 5.07 -7.91 -18.77
C THR A 137 4.60 -6.87 -17.76
N ILE A 138 4.98 -7.00 -16.48
CA ILE A 138 4.73 -5.97 -15.46
C ILE A 138 5.59 -4.73 -15.74
N GLY A 139 6.85 -4.90 -16.14
CA GLY A 139 7.70 -3.79 -16.57
C GLY A 139 7.13 -3.07 -17.79
N ASP A 140 6.66 -3.82 -18.78
CA ASP A 140 6.01 -3.28 -19.98
C ASP A 140 4.73 -2.51 -19.63
N LEU A 141 3.92 -3.03 -18.71
CA LEU A 141 2.74 -2.36 -18.20
C LEU A 141 3.10 -1.00 -17.58
N PHE A 142 4.06 -0.96 -16.66
CA PHE A 142 4.48 0.28 -16.00
C PHE A 142 5.02 1.30 -17.01
N THR A 143 5.81 0.85 -17.95
CA THR A 143 6.33 1.68 -19.06
C THR A 143 5.19 2.22 -19.91
N ARG A 144 4.27 1.36 -20.32
CA ARG A 144 3.10 1.73 -21.12
C ARG A 144 2.20 2.75 -20.45
N LEU A 145 1.98 2.59 -19.14
CA LEU A 145 1.18 3.51 -18.33
C LEU A 145 1.94 4.81 -18.01
N GLY A 146 3.26 4.86 -18.22
CA GLY A 146 4.10 6.01 -17.89
C GLY A 146 4.18 6.25 -16.38
N ILE A 147 4.26 5.17 -15.59
CA ILE A 147 4.36 5.24 -14.14
C ILE A 147 5.73 5.79 -13.74
N GLY A 148 5.74 6.88 -13.01
CA GLY A 148 6.97 7.46 -12.45
C GLY A 148 7.03 7.34 -10.92
N ILE A 149 5.90 7.19 -10.25
CA ILE A 149 5.83 7.03 -8.79
C ILE A 149 5.10 5.73 -8.46
N LYS A 150 5.73 4.89 -7.64
CA LYS A 150 5.18 3.64 -7.13
C LYS A 150 5.01 3.72 -5.62
N ILE A 151 3.84 3.35 -5.13
CA ILE A 151 3.48 3.37 -3.72
C ILE A 151 3.04 1.98 -3.30
N TYR A 152 3.66 1.45 -2.26
CA TYR A 152 3.20 0.26 -1.59
C TYR A 152 2.49 0.65 -0.29
N ASP A 153 1.20 0.35 -0.21
CA ASP A 153 0.43 0.53 1.01
C ASP A 153 0.54 -0.73 1.88
N GLU A 154 0.87 -0.54 3.16
CA GLU A 154 1.23 -1.59 4.11
C GLU A 154 2.34 -2.53 3.56
N ALA A 155 3.47 -1.94 3.21
CA ALA A 155 4.62 -2.60 2.57
C ALA A 155 5.18 -3.82 3.32
N HIS A 156 4.83 -3.99 4.61
CA HIS A 156 5.16 -5.18 5.39
C HIS A 156 4.30 -6.40 5.02
N LEU A 157 3.14 -6.19 4.38
CA LEU A 157 2.33 -7.27 3.82
C LEU A 157 2.85 -7.66 2.43
N ASP A 158 2.58 -8.89 2.01
CA ASP A 158 2.92 -9.40 0.67
C ASP A 158 4.35 -9.09 0.19
N PHE A 159 5.32 -9.10 1.13
CA PHE A 159 6.69 -8.65 0.89
C PHE A 159 7.36 -9.39 -0.28
N GLN A 160 7.08 -10.66 -0.47
CA GLN A 160 7.62 -11.43 -1.59
C GLN A 160 7.13 -10.87 -2.94
N ASN A 161 5.83 -10.61 -3.06
CA ASN A 161 5.26 -9.99 -4.27
C ASN A 161 5.82 -8.59 -4.49
N LEU A 162 6.00 -7.81 -3.40
CA LEU A 162 6.64 -6.50 -3.46
C LEU A 162 8.03 -6.58 -4.08
N CYS A 163 8.88 -7.50 -3.61
CA CYS A 163 10.23 -7.69 -4.14
C CYS A 163 10.21 -8.09 -5.62
N MET A 164 9.29 -8.97 -6.03
CA MET A 164 9.15 -9.38 -7.43
C MET A 164 8.72 -8.20 -8.30
N ILE A 165 7.72 -7.44 -7.89
CA ILE A 165 7.27 -6.25 -8.62
C ILE A 165 8.41 -5.23 -8.73
N ASP A 166 9.16 -4.99 -7.64
CA ASP A 166 10.29 -4.06 -7.65
C ASP A 166 11.41 -4.49 -8.59
N TYR A 167 11.69 -5.79 -8.66
CA TYR A 167 12.71 -6.32 -9.54
C TYR A 167 12.38 -6.09 -11.02
N PHE A 168 11.13 -6.23 -11.41
CA PHE A 168 10.70 -6.09 -12.81
C PHE A 168 10.24 -4.67 -13.19
N THR A 169 10.17 -3.73 -12.24
CA THR A 169 9.70 -2.36 -12.51
C THR A 169 10.73 -1.33 -12.11
N ASN A 170 11.09 -0.45 -13.04
CA ASN A 170 11.95 0.69 -12.77
C ASN A 170 11.12 1.98 -12.89
N VAL A 171 11.00 2.70 -11.77
CA VAL A 171 10.29 3.99 -11.69
C VAL A 171 11.18 5.05 -11.07
N TRP A 172 10.86 6.32 -11.28
CA TRP A 172 11.64 7.41 -10.74
C TRP A 172 11.68 7.39 -9.21
N ARG A 173 10.51 7.13 -8.53
CA ARG A 173 10.45 7.02 -7.07
C ARG A 173 9.51 5.92 -6.60
N THR A 174 9.93 5.22 -5.56
CA THR A 174 9.13 4.22 -4.84
C THR A 174 8.99 4.63 -3.37
N TYR A 175 7.76 4.60 -2.85
CA TYR A 175 7.48 4.86 -1.45
C TYR A 175 6.86 3.60 -0.81
N TYR A 176 7.44 3.17 0.30
CA TYR A 176 6.98 2.05 1.10
C TYR A 176 6.30 2.61 2.36
N LEU A 177 4.97 2.50 2.41
CA LEU A 177 4.19 2.99 3.54
C LEU A 177 3.90 1.83 4.48
N THR A 178 4.10 2.03 5.77
CA THR A 178 3.75 1.03 6.79
C THR A 178 3.44 1.68 8.12
N ALA A 179 2.58 1.04 8.91
CA ALA A 179 2.39 1.36 10.32
C ALA A 179 3.23 0.44 11.23
N THR A 180 3.68 -0.70 10.70
CA THR A 180 4.42 -1.73 11.45
C THR A 180 5.65 -2.16 10.67
N PRO A 181 6.81 -1.51 10.87
CA PRO A 181 8.04 -1.88 10.18
C PRO A 181 8.59 -3.19 10.74
N GLY A 182 8.31 -4.29 10.08
CA GLY A 182 8.83 -5.60 10.44
C GLY A 182 7.90 -6.76 10.13
N LYS A 183 8.36 -7.95 10.40
CA LYS A 183 7.66 -9.21 10.19
C LYS A 183 7.60 -9.99 11.49
N SER A 184 6.55 -10.79 11.65
CA SER A 184 6.39 -11.69 12.81
C SER A 184 7.28 -12.92 12.77
N ASN A 185 7.72 -13.33 11.57
CA ASN A 185 8.67 -14.42 11.38
C ASN A 185 10.09 -13.84 11.40
N ASP A 186 10.98 -14.40 12.20
CA ASP A 186 12.35 -13.90 12.40
C ASP A 186 13.20 -13.88 11.12
N ASP A 187 13.08 -14.91 10.27
CA ASP A 187 13.87 -14.98 9.04
C ASP A 187 13.33 -14.02 7.97
N GLU A 188 12.02 -13.92 7.81
CA GLU A 188 11.41 -12.90 6.95
C GLU A 188 11.75 -11.50 7.44
N ASN A 189 11.79 -11.28 8.77
CA ASN A 189 12.14 -10.00 9.36
C ASN A 189 13.60 -9.60 9.10
N LYS A 190 14.52 -10.58 9.12
CA LYS A 190 15.93 -10.33 8.74
C LYS A 190 16.03 -9.90 7.28
N ILE A 191 15.35 -10.62 6.37
CA ILE A 191 15.33 -10.29 4.94
C ILE A 191 14.71 -8.90 4.73
N TYR A 192 13.57 -8.61 5.36
CA TYR A 192 12.92 -7.31 5.32
C TYR A 192 13.87 -6.19 5.76
N LYS A 193 14.50 -6.32 6.92
CA LYS A 193 15.45 -5.34 7.45
C LYS A 193 16.65 -5.14 6.53
N LEU A 194 17.18 -6.21 5.93
CA LEU A 194 18.29 -6.11 4.98
C LEU A 194 17.90 -5.37 3.70
N SER A 195 16.71 -5.65 3.17
CA SER A 195 16.20 -5.00 1.95
C SER A 195 16.01 -3.50 2.13
N PHE A 196 15.59 -3.07 3.32
CA PHE A 196 15.38 -1.64 3.62
C PHE A 196 16.56 -0.94 4.29
N LYS A 197 17.70 -1.63 4.52
CA LYS A 197 18.84 -1.08 5.27
C LYS A 197 19.36 0.25 4.73
N ASN A 198 19.37 0.41 3.40
CA ASN A 198 19.89 1.61 2.73
C ASN A 198 18.79 2.52 2.18
N VAL A 199 17.53 2.20 2.45
CA VAL A 199 16.40 3.03 2.04
C VAL A 199 16.22 4.14 3.08
N PRO A 200 16.29 5.42 2.69
CA PRO A 200 15.96 6.52 3.59
C PRO A 200 14.60 6.29 4.23
N SER A 201 14.54 6.41 5.54
CA SER A 201 13.30 6.19 6.28
C SER A 201 12.98 7.35 7.21
N ILE A 202 11.70 7.63 7.36
CA ILE A 202 11.19 8.48 8.42
C ILE A 202 10.26 7.64 9.30
N ASP A 203 10.51 7.68 10.60
CA ASP A 203 9.67 7.04 11.59
C ASP A 203 8.96 8.11 12.41
N LEU A 204 7.65 8.16 12.27
CA LEU A 204 6.76 9.08 12.95
C LEU A 204 5.69 8.31 13.75
N PHE A 205 6.01 7.07 14.06
CA PHE A 205 5.18 6.23 14.91
C PHE A 205 5.47 6.59 16.37
N ASP A 206 4.51 7.17 17.05
CA ASP A 206 4.58 7.45 18.47
C ASP A 206 3.64 6.50 19.21
N GLU A 207 4.19 5.43 19.76
CA GLU A 207 3.44 4.41 20.52
C GLU A 207 2.72 5.00 21.74
N ASN A 208 3.22 6.12 22.27
CA ASN A 208 2.67 6.77 23.47
C ASN A 208 1.52 7.72 23.17
N ASN A 209 1.27 8.06 21.90
CA ASN A 209 0.32 9.08 21.48
C ASN A 209 -0.82 8.56 20.59
N ASP A 210 -1.23 7.29 20.74
CA ASP A 210 -2.48 6.84 20.15
C ASP A 210 -3.61 6.87 21.20
N PRO A 211 -4.28 8.03 21.39
CA PRO A 211 -5.33 8.17 22.39
C PRO A 211 -6.60 7.41 22.03
N HIS A 212 -6.66 6.83 20.82
CA HIS A 212 -7.87 6.22 20.28
C HIS A 212 -7.86 4.70 20.30
N THR A 213 -6.72 4.06 20.61
CA THR A 213 -6.62 2.60 20.59
C THR A 213 -6.16 2.08 21.96
N LYS A 214 -7.08 1.50 22.71
CA LYS A 214 -6.78 0.73 23.91
C LYS A 214 -6.80 -0.74 23.55
N TYR A 215 -5.63 -1.38 23.54
CA TYR A 215 -5.54 -2.81 23.34
C TYR A 215 -5.86 -3.52 24.66
N ILE A 216 -6.93 -4.31 24.66
CA ILE A 216 -7.25 -5.21 25.75
C ILE A 216 -7.00 -6.62 25.23
N ALA A 217 -5.94 -7.27 25.72
CA ALA A 217 -5.70 -8.67 25.43
C ALA A 217 -6.52 -9.52 26.39
N VAL A 218 -7.53 -10.20 25.90
CA VAL A 218 -8.30 -11.18 26.66
C VAL A 218 -7.75 -12.57 26.36
N PHE A 219 -7.16 -13.20 27.36
CA PHE A 219 -6.69 -14.57 27.25
C PHE A 219 -7.74 -15.50 27.82
N PHE A 220 -8.25 -16.41 27.01
CA PHE A 220 -9.09 -17.49 27.48
C PHE A 220 -8.68 -18.83 26.85
N ASN A 221 -8.92 -19.91 27.57
CA ASN A 221 -8.54 -21.22 27.11
C ASN A 221 -9.77 -21.93 26.52
N SER A 222 -9.88 -21.98 25.21
CA SER A 222 -11.00 -22.57 24.50
C SER A 222 -11.07 -24.12 24.62
N LYS A 223 -9.96 -24.76 25.04
CA LYS A 223 -9.84 -26.23 25.18
C LYS A 223 -10.63 -27.03 24.12
N PRO A 224 -10.37 -26.80 22.81
CA PRO A 224 -11.13 -27.46 21.77
C PRO A 224 -10.88 -28.96 21.77
N THR A 225 -11.93 -29.72 21.58
CA THR A 225 -11.83 -31.18 21.38
C THR A 225 -11.20 -31.49 20.03
N PRO A 226 -10.59 -32.69 19.85
CA PRO A 226 -10.03 -33.08 18.55
C PRO A 226 -11.04 -33.02 17.39
N GLY A 227 -12.33 -33.29 17.66
CA GLY A 227 -13.40 -33.18 16.67
C GLY A 227 -13.66 -31.72 16.25
N GLN A 228 -13.66 -30.80 17.19
CA GLN A 228 -13.83 -29.37 16.93
C GLN A 228 -12.65 -28.80 16.12
N ILE A 229 -11.42 -29.19 16.46
CA ILE A 229 -10.25 -28.82 15.65
C ILE A 229 -10.35 -29.42 14.24
N SER A 230 -10.84 -30.65 14.12
CA SER A 230 -11.01 -31.30 12.81
C SER A 230 -12.03 -30.59 11.94
N SER A 231 -13.14 -30.08 12.51
CA SER A 231 -14.15 -29.31 11.76
C SER A 231 -13.61 -27.96 11.24
N CYS A 232 -12.59 -27.42 11.88
CA CYS A 232 -11.91 -26.18 11.45
C CYS A 232 -10.80 -26.42 10.42
N LYS A 233 -10.61 -27.65 9.92
CA LYS A 233 -9.60 -27.95 8.90
C LYS A 233 -10.19 -27.94 7.49
N ASN A 234 -9.35 -27.65 6.51
CA ASN A 234 -9.59 -27.83 5.10
C ASN A 234 -8.47 -28.69 4.49
N LYS A 235 -8.48 -28.89 3.17
CA LYS A 235 -7.46 -29.71 2.46
C LYS A 235 -6.02 -29.17 2.60
N TYR A 236 -5.84 -27.93 3.06
CA TYR A 236 -4.53 -27.29 3.24
C TYR A 236 -4.12 -27.18 4.72
N GLY A 237 -4.93 -27.64 5.67
CA GLY A 237 -4.67 -27.57 7.10
C GLY A 237 -5.74 -26.82 7.88
N LEU A 238 -5.34 -26.09 8.95
CA LEU A 238 -6.27 -25.33 9.78
C LEU A 238 -6.77 -24.10 9.02
N ASP A 239 -8.09 -24.03 8.84
CA ASP A 239 -8.79 -22.86 8.30
C ASP A 239 -8.95 -21.81 9.41
N ARG A 240 -8.21 -20.70 9.27
CA ARG A 240 -8.20 -19.62 10.29
C ARG A 240 -9.59 -19.00 10.48
N ASN A 241 -10.36 -18.82 9.43
CA ASN A 241 -11.68 -18.21 9.53
C ASN A 241 -12.62 -19.12 10.33
N LYS A 242 -12.71 -20.40 9.98
CA LYS A 242 -13.49 -21.38 10.72
C LYS A 242 -13.07 -21.51 12.18
N TYR A 243 -11.76 -21.43 12.45
CA TYR A 243 -11.27 -21.47 13.82
C TYR A 243 -11.60 -20.18 14.58
N THR A 244 -11.55 -19.03 13.93
CA THR A 244 -11.96 -17.75 14.52
C THR A 244 -13.46 -17.76 14.84
N ASP A 245 -14.31 -18.22 13.92
CA ASP A 245 -15.75 -18.36 14.13
C ASP A 245 -16.02 -19.30 15.31
N TYR A 246 -15.36 -20.45 15.35
CA TYR A 246 -15.44 -21.37 16.48
C TYR A 246 -15.07 -20.71 17.82
N VAL A 247 -14.01 -19.89 17.85
CA VAL A 247 -13.57 -19.19 19.08
C VAL A 247 -14.60 -18.14 19.51
N ILE A 248 -15.13 -17.36 18.56
CA ILE A 248 -16.14 -16.34 18.82
C ILE A 248 -17.43 -16.96 19.37
N ASP A 249 -17.81 -18.14 18.88
CA ASP A 249 -19.03 -18.84 19.32
C ASP A 249 -18.92 -19.48 20.72
N GLN A 250 -17.74 -19.43 21.36
CA GLN A 250 -17.59 -19.97 22.71
C GLN A 250 -18.26 -19.06 23.76
N PRO A 251 -19.06 -19.59 24.70
CA PRO A 251 -19.68 -18.80 25.76
C PRO A 251 -18.68 -17.98 26.60
N GLU A 252 -17.46 -18.50 26.74
CA GLU A 252 -16.37 -17.87 27.49
C GLU A 252 -15.84 -16.62 26.81
N PHE A 253 -15.99 -16.52 25.47
CA PHE A 253 -15.56 -15.36 24.69
C PHE A 253 -16.42 -14.12 24.96
N HIS A 254 -17.69 -14.34 25.39
CA HIS A 254 -18.68 -13.28 25.61
C HIS A 254 -18.79 -12.86 27.08
N LYS A 255 -17.99 -13.43 27.99
CA LYS A 255 -17.91 -13.05 29.40
C LYS A 255 -16.86 -11.98 29.64
#